data_88f4bdac2a88e191814260b6e12f446d
#
_entry.id   88f4bdac2a88e191814260b6e12f446d
#
_cell.length_a   1.000
_cell.length_b   1.000
_cell.length_c   1.000
_cell.angle_alpha   90.00
_cell.angle_beta   90.00
_cell.angle_gamma   90.00
#
_symmetry.space_group_name_H-M   'P 1'
#
loop_
_entity.id
_entity.type
_entity.pdbx_description
1 polymer ?
#
loop_
_entity_poly.entity_id
_entity_poly.type
_entity_poly.pdbx_seq_one_letter_code
_entity_poly.pdbx_strand_id
1 'polypeptide(L)'
;AEEYLNRRKYMGTSKWFTEESGFPIEVCGKQKEFFDATSRYRQVQFRASNRSSKTVSGAYAVSCWTTGIYPDWWGGRKFDCPTTGIAAGQTGQTTRDTVQKELLGDLGKFGTGMIPKERILKVQPKGQPPGAMDYMLVANDWGEPSKILFKSYDQKLVAVSGLACHWAWEDEEPPYLFHNEVFARLTTTEQLGSVLINTVTPLNGLTPFLLNFEKQSDLLGSAIRTV
;
A
#
# COMPACT_ATOMS: atom_id res chain seq x y z
N ALA A 1 32.06 2.49 -5.22
CA ALA A 1 31.14 3.10 -6.20
C ALA A 1 29.93 2.20 -6.44
N GLU A 2 30.11 0.91 -6.66
CA GLU A 2 29.04 -0.07 -6.91
C GLU A 2 28.11 -0.27 -5.70
N GLU A 3 28.68 -0.31 -4.50
CA GLU A 3 27.94 -0.38 -3.24
C GLU A 3 27.11 0.90 -2.97
N TYR A 4 27.64 2.07 -3.33
CA TYR A 4 26.91 3.35 -3.25
C TYR A 4 25.77 3.42 -4.26
N LEU A 5 25.95 2.90 -5.46
CA LEU A 5 24.92 2.81 -6.50
C LEU A 5 23.83 1.79 -6.11
N ASN A 6 24.21 0.65 -5.52
CA ASN A 6 23.28 -0.33 -5.00
C ASN A 6 22.46 0.24 -3.81
N ARG A 7 23.09 0.91 -2.85
CA ARG A 7 22.39 1.60 -1.77
C ARG A 7 21.37 2.63 -2.29
N ARG A 8 21.73 3.38 -3.34
CA ARG A 8 20.85 4.35 -3.96
C ARG A 8 19.66 3.70 -4.68
N LYS A 9 19.88 2.53 -5.27
CA LYS A 9 18.87 1.73 -5.99
C LYS A 9 17.75 1.22 -5.05
N TYR A 10 18.07 1.03 -3.77
CA TYR A 10 17.16 0.48 -2.75
C TYR A 10 16.83 1.47 -1.61
N MET A 11 17.12 2.75 -1.78
CA MET A 11 17.06 3.75 -0.69
C MET A 11 15.70 3.87 0.02
N GLY A 12 14.60 3.58 -0.67
CA GLY A 12 13.27 3.62 -0.07
C GLY A 12 13.01 2.43 0.85
N THR A 13 13.09 1.22 0.30
CA THR A 13 12.83 -0.03 1.03
C THR A 13 13.97 -0.43 1.98
N SER A 14 15.22 -0.05 1.69
CA SER A 14 16.36 -0.33 2.56
C SER A 14 16.43 0.52 3.84
N LYS A 15 15.60 1.56 3.96
CA LYS A 15 15.52 2.37 5.18
C LYS A 15 14.69 1.74 6.29
N TRP A 16 13.88 0.74 5.98
CA TRP A 16 12.94 0.15 6.91
C TRP A 16 13.14 -1.35 7.01
N PHE A 17 12.93 -1.87 8.19
CA PHE A 17 13.00 -3.29 8.50
C PHE A 17 14.37 -3.93 8.23
N THR A 18 15.45 -3.15 8.42
CA THR A 18 16.84 -3.58 8.29
C THR A 18 17.64 -3.26 9.56
N GLU A 19 18.75 -3.95 9.78
CA GLU A 19 19.70 -3.64 10.86
C GLU A 19 20.18 -2.19 10.78
N GLU A 20 20.48 -1.69 9.58
CA GLU A 20 20.95 -0.31 9.36
C GLU A 20 19.89 0.74 9.74
N SER A 21 18.61 0.40 9.67
CA SER A 21 17.52 1.30 10.06
C SER A 21 17.34 1.43 11.57
N GLY A 22 17.94 0.55 12.35
CA GLY A 22 17.72 0.41 13.79
C GLY A 22 16.37 -0.25 14.15
N PHE A 23 15.60 -0.68 13.15
CA PHE A 23 14.33 -1.39 13.31
C PHE A 23 14.32 -2.63 12.40
N PRO A 24 15.17 -3.64 12.66
CA PRO A 24 15.15 -4.85 11.87
C PRO A 24 13.82 -5.57 12.00
N ILE A 25 13.45 -6.33 10.97
CA ILE A 25 12.14 -6.98 10.89
C ILE A 25 11.88 -7.95 12.07
N GLU A 26 12.91 -8.50 12.64
CA GLU A 26 12.87 -9.44 13.76
C GLU A 26 12.28 -8.80 15.04
N VAL A 27 12.46 -7.48 15.22
CA VAL A 27 11.85 -6.74 16.35
C VAL A 27 10.49 -6.12 15.95
N CYS A 28 10.11 -6.19 14.69
CA CYS A 28 8.87 -5.65 14.14
C CYS A 28 7.83 -6.76 13.93
N GLY A 29 7.59 -7.60 14.95
CA GLY A 29 6.77 -8.80 14.83
C GLY A 29 5.36 -8.58 14.28
N LYS A 30 4.69 -7.47 14.61
CA LYS A 30 3.36 -7.15 14.09
C LYS A 30 3.38 -6.72 12.63
N GLN A 31 4.39 -5.97 12.20
CA GLN A 31 4.58 -5.62 10.80
C GLN A 31 4.86 -6.89 9.97
N LYS A 32 5.71 -7.79 10.50
CA LYS A 32 5.98 -9.06 9.83
C LYS A 32 4.72 -9.92 9.72
N GLU A 33 3.94 -10.07 10.79
CA GLU A 33 2.64 -10.76 10.78
C GLU A 33 1.70 -10.15 9.72
N PHE A 34 1.63 -8.82 9.64
CA PHE A 34 0.84 -8.12 8.64
C PHE A 34 1.29 -8.44 7.22
N PHE A 35 2.59 -8.40 6.92
CA PHE A 35 3.09 -8.76 5.59
C PHE A 35 2.81 -10.23 5.26
N ASP A 36 3.12 -11.14 6.16
CA ASP A 36 2.94 -12.59 5.96
C ASP A 36 1.45 -12.94 5.74
N ALA A 37 0.53 -12.24 6.43
CA ALA A 37 -0.90 -12.42 6.25
C ALA A 37 -1.36 -12.15 4.82
N THR A 38 -0.72 -11.22 4.09
CA THR A 38 -1.10 -10.89 2.70
C THR A 38 -0.92 -12.06 1.73
N SER A 39 -0.11 -13.06 2.05
CA SER A 39 0.06 -14.26 1.21
C SER A 39 -1.14 -15.20 1.29
N ARG A 40 -1.88 -15.18 2.40
CA ARG A 40 -2.96 -16.14 2.72
C ARG A 40 -4.34 -15.52 2.61
N TYR A 41 -4.46 -14.22 2.94
CA TYR A 41 -5.74 -13.54 3.05
C TYR A 41 -5.90 -12.50 1.94
N ARG A 42 -7.12 -12.37 1.43
CA ARG A 42 -7.45 -11.36 0.40
C ARG A 42 -7.66 -9.97 0.98
N GLN A 43 -8.01 -9.89 2.24
CA GLN A 43 -8.17 -8.65 2.98
C GLN A 43 -7.38 -8.76 4.29
N VAL A 44 -6.49 -7.82 4.51
CA VAL A 44 -5.68 -7.75 5.73
C VAL A 44 -5.80 -6.37 6.34
N GLN A 45 -6.27 -6.30 7.57
CA GLN A 45 -6.34 -5.06 8.33
C GLN A 45 -5.21 -5.00 9.35
N PHE A 46 -4.40 -3.96 9.29
CA PHE A 46 -3.39 -3.65 10.30
C PHE A 46 -3.93 -2.56 11.24
N ARG A 47 -4.35 -2.99 12.42
CA ARG A 47 -4.92 -2.12 13.43
C ARG A 47 -3.91 -1.84 14.53
N ALA A 48 -3.50 -0.61 14.72
CA ALA A 48 -2.58 -0.23 15.77
C ALA A 48 -2.73 1.25 16.16
N SER A 49 -2.12 1.64 17.27
CA SER A 49 -2.11 3.04 17.75
C SER A 49 -1.38 3.97 16.79
N ASN A 50 -1.51 5.27 17.00
CA ASN A 50 -0.73 6.28 16.30
C ASN A 50 0.78 6.02 16.47
N ARG A 51 1.58 6.38 15.45
CA ARG A 51 3.04 6.25 15.41
C ARG A 51 3.55 4.80 15.51
N SER A 52 2.76 3.82 15.13
CA SER A 52 3.12 2.40 15.07
C SER A 52 3.59 1.94 13.68
N SER A 53 3.99 2.87 12.82
CA SER A 53 4.49 2.60 11.46
C SER A 53 3.50 1.89 10.52
N LYS A 54 2.17 2.02 10.76
CA LYS A 54 1.13 1.41 9.91
C LYS A 54 1.20 1.89 8.46
N THR A 55 1.16 3.21 8.26
CA THR A 55 1.24 3.84 6.92
C THR A 55 2.54 3.48 6.22
N VAL A 56 3.65 3.46 6.96
CA VAL A 56 4.96 2.99 6.46
C VAL A 56 4.88 1.54 6.01
N SER A 57 4.22 0.66 6.77
CA SER A 57 4.05 -0.75 6.40
C SER A 57 3.19 -0.91 5.14
N GLY A 58 2.12 -0.14 5.02
CA GLY A 58 1.29 -0.09 3.80
C GLY A 58 2.11 0.33 2.58
N ALA A 59 2.85 1.43 2.70
CA ALA A 59 3.71 1.93 1.63
C ALA A 59 4.82 0.94 1.25
N TYR A 60 5.39 0.24 2.24
CA TYR A 60 6.39 -0.80 2.02
C TYR A 60 5.84 -1.96 1.20
N ALA A 61 4.67 -2.48 1.58
CA ALA A 61 4.01 -3.55 0.83
C ALA A 61 3.72 -3.12 -0.63
N VAL A 62 3.17 -1.92 -0.82
CA VAL A 62 2.91 -1.35 -2.15
C VAL A 62 4.19 -1.21 -2.97
N SER A 63 5.28 -0.77 -2.36
CA SER A 63 6.58 -0.67 -3.03
C SER A 63 7.06 -2.04 -3.51
N CYS A 64 7.00 -3.07 -2.68
CA CYS A 64 7.35 -4.44 -3.07
C CYS A 64 6.49 -4.93 -4.24
N TRP A 65 5.18 -4.74 -4.17
CA TRP A 65 4.23 -5.22 -5.20
C TRP A 65 4.36 -4.50 -6.54
N THR A 66 4.82 -3.26 -6.55
CA THR A 66 4.95 -2.47 -7.79
C THR A 66 6.31 -2.58 -8.42
N THR A 67 7.37 -2.73 -7.61
CA THR A 67 8.75 -2.84 -8.11
C THR A 67 9.16 -4.27 -8.40
N GLY A 68 8.51 -5.26 -7.77
CA GLY A 68 8.94 -6.66 -7.79
C GLY A 68 10.15 -6.95 -6.88
N ILE A 69 10.59 -5.96 -6.11
CA ILE A 69 11.73 -6.10 -5.20
C ILE A 69 11.23 -6.53 -3.83
N TYR A 70 11.50 -7.77 -3.49
CA TYR A 70 11.13 -8.37 -2.22
C TYR A 70 12.39 -8.69 -1.40
N PRO A 71 12.45 -8.29 -0.11
CA PRO A 71 13.56 -8.70 0.75
C PRO A 71 13.50 -10.21 1.04
N ASP A 72 14.62 -10.81 1.45
CA ASP A 72 14.72 -12.25 1.70
C ASP A 72 13.74 -12.74 2.77
N TRP A 73 13.45 -11.91 3.77
CA TRP A 73 12.50 -12.23 4.85
C TRP A 73 11.01 -12.11 4.46
N TRP A 74 10.70 -11.65 3.22
CA TRP A 74 9.33 -11.39 2.79
C TRP A 74 8.51 -12.67 2.64
N GLY A 75 7.56 -12.90 3.54
CA GLY A 75 6.59 -13.99 3.50
C GLY A 75 5.21 -13.60 2.95
N GLY A 76 5.03 -12.33 2.56
CA GLY A 76 3.77 -11.81 2.07
C GLY A 76 3.46 -12.14 0.60
N ARG A 77 2.36 -11.59 0.09
CA ARG A 77 1.95 -11.72 -1.31
C ARG A 77 3.08 -11.24 -2.22
N LYS A 78 3.39 -12.05 -3.24
CA LYS A 78 4.30 -11.69 -4.34
C LYS A 78 3.50 -11.66 -5.64
N PHE A 79 3.80 -10.70 -6.48
CA PHE A 79 3.38 -10.64 -7.87
C PHE A 79 4.61 -10.87 -8.75
N ASP A 80 4.42 -11.55 -9.86
CA ASP A 80 5.42 -11.86 -10.88
C ASP A 80 5.08 -11.19 -12.22
N CYS A 81 4.26 -10.16 -12.16
CA CYS A 81 3.80 -9.38 -13.31
C CYS A 81 3.71 -7.88 -12.95
N PRO A 82 3.63 -6.99 -13.96
CA PRO A 82 3.30 -5.58 -13.74
C PRO A 82 1.98 -5.43 -13.02
N THR A 83 1.93 -4.64 -11.97
CA THR A 83 0.72 -4.49 -11.16
C THR A 83 0.05 -3.13 -11.36
N THR A 84 -1.28 -3.09 -11.29
CA THR A 84 -2.06 -1.87 -11.10
C THR A 84 -2.74 -1.94 -9.75
N GLY A 85 -2.66 -0.86 -8.96
CA GLY A 85 -3.34 -0.81 -7.68
C GLY A 85 -3.78 0.59 -7.27
N ILE A 86 -4.62 0.62 -6.25
CA ILE A 86 -5.17 1.84 -5.66
C ILE A 86 -4.52 2.07 -4.30
N ALA A 87 -3.99 3.28 -4.07
CA ALA A 87 -3.56 3.77 -2.77
C ALA A 87 -4.45 4.95 -2.38
N ALA A 88 -5.23 4.81 -1.30
CA ALA A 88 -6.28 5.76 -0.93
C ALA A 88 -6.18 6.21 0.53
N GLY A 89 -6.58 7.45 0.79
CA GLY A 89 -6.70 8.04 2.11
C GLY A 89 -8.00 8.84 2.26
N GLN A 90 -8.21 9.47 3.42
CA GLN A 90 -9.49 10.09 3.79
C GLN A 90 -9.91 11.23 2.85
N THR A 91 -9.01 12.14 2.56
CA THR A 91 -9.25 13.29 1.66
C THR A 91 -8.12 13.41 0.64
N GLY A 92 -8.35 14.17 -0.43
CA GLY A 92 -7.29 14.44 -1.39
C GLY A 92 -6.05 15.06 -0.75
N GLN A 93 -6.21 15.92 0.25
CA GLN A 93 -5.11 16.52 0.99
C GLN A 93 -4.38 15.51 1.88
N THR A 94 -5.10 14.73 2.68
CA THR A 94 -4.48 13.72 3.54
C THR A 94 -3.81 12.63 2.72
N THR A 95 -4.40 12.21 1.60
CA THR A 95 -3.78 11.25 0.68
C THR A 95 -2.43 11.78 0.15
N ARG A 96 -2.36 13.08 -0.22
CA ARG A 96 -1.11 13.72 -0.63
C ARG A 96 -0.08 13.74 0.50
N ASP A 97 -0.49 14.13 1.71
CA ASP A 97 0.41 14.43 2.83
C ASP A 97 0.86 13.16 3.57
N THR A 98 0.16 12.04 3.39
CA THR A 98 0.49 10.74 3.99
C THR A 98 0.83 9.70 2.92
N VAL A 99 -0.14 9.12 2.27
CA VAL A 99 0.01 7.99 1.33
C VAL A 99 0.98 8.30 0.19
N GLN A 100 0.77 9.43 -0.49
CA GLN A 100 1.63 9.88 -1.59
C GLN A 100 3.04 10.19 -1.08
N LYS A 101 3.16 10.87 0.06
CA LYS A 101 4.43 11.22 0.67
C LYS A 101 5.25 9.99 1.04
N GLU A 102 4.64 8.99 1.66
CA GLU A 102 5.34 7.74 2.01
C GLU A 102 5.83 6.99 0.76
N LEU A 103 5.08 7.01 -0.33
CA LEU A 103 5.47 6.35 -1.57
C LEU A 103 6.47 7.14 -2.40
N LEU A 104 6.24 8.43 -2.61
CA LEU A 104 7.02 9.29 -3.51
C LEU A 104 8.12 10.08 -2.79
N GLY A 105 7.92 10.40 -1.52
CA GLY A 105 8.72 11.40 -0.79
C GLY A 105 8.06 12.77 -0.75
N ASP A 106 8.74 13.75 -0.17
CA ASP A 106 8.27 15.13 -0.07
C ASP A 106 8.05 15.77 -1.45
N LEU A 107 7.11 16.74 -1.51
CA LEU A 107 6.89 17.52 -2.72
C LEU A 107 8.20 18.19 -3.18
N GLY A 108 8.52 18.03 -4.46
CA GLY A 108 9.77 18.50 -5.04
C GLY A 108 11.00 17.62 -4.76
N LYS A 109 10.85 16.54 -3.98
CA LYS A 109 11.92 15.58 -3.67
C LYS A 109 11.48 14.14 -3.94
N PHE A 110 10.79 13.89 -5.04
CA PHE A 110 10.33 12.55 -5.40
C PHE A 110 11.50 11.57 -5.56
N GLY A 111 11.27 10.34 -5.09
CA GLY A 111 12.30 9.30 -4.98
C GLY A 111 12.97 9.25 -3.61
N THR A 112 12.50 10.06 -2.65
CA THR A 112 12.93 9.97 -1.24
C THR A 112 11.95 9.18 -0.38
N GLY A 113 10.82 8.73 -0.95
CA GLY A 113 9.86 7.82 -0.33
C GLY A 113 10.25 6.34 -0.50
N MET A 114 9.24 5.46 -0.39
CA MET A 114 9.46 4.00 -0.53
C MET A 114 9.83 3.59 -1.96
N ILE A 115 9.30 4.29 -2.97
CA ILE A 115 9.65 4.04 -4.37
C ILE A 115 10.96 4.76 -4.71
N PRO A 116 12.03 4.03 -5.06
CA PRO A 116 13.30 4.64 -5.43
C PRO A 116 13.19 5.53 -6.66
N LYS A 117 13.95 6.62 -6.72
CA LYS A 117 13.90 7.60 -7.81
C LYS A 117 14.10 6.95 -9.18
N GLU A 118 14.99 5.99 -9.27
CA GLU A 118 15.33 5.27 -10.48
C GLU A 118 14.17 4.41 -11.02
N ARG A 119 13.20 4.09 -10.16
CA ARG A 119 12.00 3.33 -10.51
C ARG A 119 10.79 4.22 -10.83
N ILE A 120 10.86 5.53 -10.59
CA ILE A 120 9.78 6.45 -10.93
C ILE A 120 9.90 6.85 -12.40
N LEU A 121 9.02 6.30 -13.25
CA LEU A 121 9.01 6.60 -14.70
C LEU A 121 8.19 7.84 -15.02
N LYS A 122 7.04 8.00 -14.36
CA LYS A 122 6.12 9.11 -14.58
C LYS A 122 5.30 9.37 -13.33
N VAL A 123 5.05 10.64 -13.06
CA VAL A 123 4.08 11.09 -12.05
C VAL A 123 3.12 12.05 -12.71
N GLN A 124 1.82 11.79 -12.62
CA GLN A 124 0.76 12.59 -13.23
C GLN A 124 0.07 13.45 -12.16
N PRO A 125 0.18 14.77 -12.23
CA PRO A 125 -0.56 15.66 -11.34
C PRO A 125 -2.07 15.54 -11.51
N LYS A 126 -2.80 15.69 -10.40
CA LYS A 126 -4.28 15.66 -10.36
C LYS A 126 -4.90 17.05 -10.52
N GLY A 127 -4.13 18.11 -10.27
CA GLY A 127 -4.60 19.50 -10.28
C GLY A 127 -5.07 19.99 -8.90
N GLN A 128 -5.97 19.29 -8.24
CA GLN A 128 -6.46 19.66 -6.90
C GLN A 128 -6.46 18.45 -5.96
N PRO A 129 -6.06 18.61 -4.68
CA PRO A 129 -5.38 19.81 -4.15
C PRO A 129 -3.99 20.00 -4.78
N PRO A 130 -3.40 21.19 -4.70
CA PRO A 130 -2.06 21.45 -5.26
C PRO A 130 -1.04 20.43 -4.76
N GLY A 131 -0.22 19.88 -5.66
CA GLY A 131 0.77 18.85 -5.34
C GLY A 131 0.22 17.43 -5.20
N ALA A 132 -1.11 17.24 -5.30
CA ALA A 132 -1.68 15.90 -5.38
C ALA A 132 -1.44 15.27 -6.76
N MET A 133 -1.14 13.96 -6.75
CA MET A 133 -0.95 13.18 -7.97
C MET A 133 -2.18 12.32 -8.23
N ASP A 134 -2.50 12.09 -9.49
CA ASP A 134 -3.56 11.17 -9.91
C ASP A 134 -3.03 9.74 -9.99
N TYR A 135 -1.84 9.57 -10.60
CA TYR A 135 -1.16 8.28 -10.66
C TYR A 135 0.35 8.43 -10.82
N MET A 136 1.05 7.34 -10.57
CA MET A 136 2.45 7.18 -10.94
C MET A 136 2.68 5.87 -11.69
N LEU A 137 3.69 5.87 -12.57
CA LEU A 137 4.21 4.69 -13.24
C LEU A 137 5.56 4.32 -12.62
N VAL A 138 5.69 3.04 -12.29
CA VAL A 138 6.85 2.49 -11.59
C VAL A 138 7.50 1.42 -12.46
N ALA A 139 8.80 1.54 -12.69
CA ALA A 139 9.58 0.50 -13.33
C ALA A 139 9.67 -0.75 -12.44
N ASN A 140 9.54 -1.90 -13.05
CA ASN A 140 9.72 -3.21 -12.46
C ASN A 140 10.64 -4.07 -13.35
N ASP A 141 10.84 -5.31 -12.97
CA ASP A 141 11.73 -6.20 -13.72
C ASP A 141 10.98 -7.10 -14.74
N TRP A 142 9.66 -6.83 -14.93
CA TRP A 142 8.79 -7.64 -15.83
C TRP A 142 8.53 -7.00 -17.20
N GLY A 143 8.95 -5.75 -17.43
CA GLY A 143 8.84 -5.05 -18.72
C GLY A 143 7.88 -3.87 -18.69
N GLU A 144 6.57 -4.09 -18.79
CA GLU A 144 5.59 -3.01 -18.74
C GLU A 144 5.54 -2.36 -17.34
N PRO A 145 5.34 -1.03 -17.24
CA PRO A 145 5.31 -0.35 -15.95
C PRO A 145 4.15 -0.79 -15.06
N SER A 146 4.42 -0.94 -13.77
CA SER A 146 3.37 -0.98 -12.76
C SER A 146 2.75 0.39 -12.56
N LYS A 147 1.47 0.45 -12.12
CA LYS A 147 0.73 1.69 -11.93
C LYS A 147 0.13 1.80 -10.54
N ILE A 148 0.38 2.92 -9.87
CA ILE A 148 -0.26 3.30 -8.62
C ILE A 148 -1.26 4.41 -8.89
N LEU A 149 -2.53 4.23 -8.53
CA LEU A 149 -3.59 5.22 -8.62
C LEU A 149 -3.83 5.82 -7.25
N PHE A 150 -3.67 7.15 -7.11
CA PHE A 150 -3.98 7.85 -5.87
C PHE A 150 -5.45 8.24 -5.84
N LYS A 151 -6.18 7.76 -4.84
CA LYS A 151 -7.60 8.04 -4.64
C LYS A 151 -7.85 8.56 -3.23
N SER A 152 -9.03 9.12 -2.99
CA SER A 152 -9.45 9.56 -1.66
C SER A 152 -10.92 9.28 -1.44
N TYR A 153 -11.31 9.09 -0.18
CA TYR A 153 -12.66 8.67 0.19
C TYR A 153 -13.72 9.75 -0.05
N ASP A 154 -13.30 11.03 -0.12
CA ASP A 154 -14.16 12.18 -0.45
C ASP A 154 -14.51 12.28 -1.95
N GLN A 155 -13.91 11.44 -2.80
CA GLN A 155 -14.25 11.37 -4.22
C GLN A 155 -15.53 10.58 -4.45
N LYS A 156 -16.22 10.90 -5.55
CA LYS A 156 -17.36 10.07 -5.99
C LYS A 156 -16.90 8.65 -6.31
N LEU A 157 -17.70 7.65 -6.02
CA LEU A 157 -17.41 6.23 -6.27
C LEU A 157 -17.03 5.95 -7.73
N VAL A 158 -17.56 6.74 -8.68
CA VAL A 158 -17.21 6.65 -10.09
C VAL A 158 -15.70 6.80 -10.35
N ALA A 159 -14.97 7.44 -9.45
CA ALA A 159 -13.51 7.60 -9.57
C ALA A 159 -12.73 6.28 -9.39
N VAL A 160 -13.34 5.27 -8.82
CA VAL A 160 -12.77 3.93 -8.65
C VAL A 160 -13.52 2.86 -9.44
N SER A 161 -14.74 3.17 -9.93
CA SER A 161 -15.54 2.25 -10.74
C SER A 161 -14.86 1.97 -12.09
N GLY A 162 -14.96 0.74 -12.57
CA GLY A 162 -14.38 0.33 -13.86
C GLY A 162 -12.87 0.07 -13.85
N LEU A 163 -12.19 0.22 -12.72
CA LEU A 163 -10.79 -0.14 -12.59
C LEU A 163 -10.64 -1.67 -12.42
N ALA A 164 -9.53 -2.22 -12.88
CA ALA A 164 -9.08 -3.57 -12.56
C ALA A 164 -7.76 -3.47 -11.79
N CYS A 165 -7.72 -4.02 -10.58
CA CYS A 165 -6.58 -3.84 -9.68
C CYS A 165 -6.08 -5.19 -9.15
N HIS A 166 -4.76 -5.29 -9.00
CA HIS A 166 -4.09 -6.42 -8.38
C HIS A 166 -4.04 -6.26 -6.86
N TRP A 167 -3.94 -5.02 -6.39
CA TRP A 167 -3.90 -4.69 -4.97
C TRP A 167 -4.60 -3.36 -4.69
N ALA A 168 -5.03 -3.19 -3.45
CA ALA A 168 -5.49 -1.91 -2.92
C ALA A 168 -4.93 -1.66 -1.53
N TRP A 169 -4.60 -0.41 -1.24
CA TRP A 169 -4.22 0.06 0.09
C TRP A 169 -5.14 1.20 0.50
N GLU A 170 -5.85 1.00 1.60
CA GLU A 170 -6.72 1.96 2.25
C GLU A 170 -6.05 2.43 3.54
N ASP A 171 -5.60 3.68 3.59
CA ASP A 171 -4.99 4.29 4.77
C ASP A 171 -6.06 5.00 5.60
N GLU A 172 -6.18 4.62 6.87
CA GLU A 172 -7.27 4.89 7.80
C GLU A 172 -8.62 4.26 7.36
N GLU A 173 -9.64 4.43 8.20
CA GLU A 173 -10.95 3.79 8.00
C GLU A 173 -11.70 4.37 6.78
N PRO A 174 -11.98 3.55 5.75
CA PRO A 174 -12.77 4.01 4.60
C PRO A 174 -14.27 4.00 4.90
N PRO A 175 -15.08 4.80 4.18
CA PRO A 175 -16.52 4.59 4.11
C PRO A 175 -16.83 3.21 3.53
N TYR A 176 -17.82 2.54 4.09
CA TYR A 176 -18.20 1.16 3.71
C TYR A 176 -18.44 0.99 2.19
N LEU A 177 -19.13 1.97 1.57
CA LEU A 177 -19.38 1.95 0.13
C LEU A 177 -18.11 2.05 -0.71
N PHE A 178 -17.14 2.85 -0.27
CA PHE A 178 -15.86 2.97 -0.95
C PHE A 178 -15.08 1.66 -0.86
N HIS A 179 -14.98 1.09 0.32
CA HIS A 179 -14.33 -0.21 0.55
C HIS A 179 -14.91 -1.32 -0.34
N ASN A 180 -16.24 -1.45 -0.37
CA ASN A 180 -16.90 -2.47 -1.19
C ASN A 180 -16.64 -2.26 -2.69
N GLU A 181 -16.68 -1.01 -3.17
CA GLU A 181 -16.39 -0.71 -4.57
C GLU A 181 -14.95 -1.05 -4.92
N VAL A 182 -13.98 -0.66 -4.08
CA VAL A 182 -12.55 -1.00 -4.27
C VAL A 182 -12.34 -2.51 -4.22
N PHE A 183 -12.96 -3.20 -3.26
CA PHE A 183 -12.86 -4.66 -3.17
C PHE A 183 -13.41 -5.36 -4.42
N ALA A 184 -14.52 -4.88 -4.97
CA ALA A 184 -15.06 -5.40 -6.23
C ALA A 184 -14.08 -5.25 -7.42
N ARG A 185 -13.20 -4.22 -7.41
CA ARG A 185 -12.17 -4.02 -8.46
C ARG A 185 -11.04 -5.04 -8.40
N LEU A 186 -10.86 -5.69 -7.24
CA LEU A 186 -9.84 -6.71 -7.04
C LEU A 186 -10.27 -8.10 -7.55
N THR A 187 -11.57 -8.33 -7.74
CA THR A 187 -12.09 -9.65 -8.16
C THR A 187 -11.79 -9.98 -9.60
N THR A 188 -11.44 -8.99 -10.42
CA THR A 188 -11.18 -9.18 -11.87
C THR A 188 -9.80 -9.75 -12.18
N THR A 189 -8.93 -9.92 -11.19
CA THR A 189 -7.56 -10.44 -11.35
C THR A 189 -7.37 -11.78 -10.62
N GLU A 190 -8.35 -12.66 -10.67
CA GLU A 190 -8.40 -13.91 -9.87
C GLU A 190 -7.20 -14.84 -10.04
N GLN A 191 -6.57 -14.88 -11.21
CA GLN A 191 -5.48 -15.82 -11.50
C GLN A 191 -4.23 -15.59 -10.64
N LEU A 192 -3.98 -14.36 -10.15
CA LEU A 192 -2.80 -14.01 -9.36
C LEU A 192 -3.09 -13.73 -7.88
N GLY A 193 -4.36 -13.84 -7.47
CA GLY A 193 -4.78 -13.59 -6.10
C GLY A 193 -4.57 -12.15 -5.64
N SER A 194 -5.51 -11.29 -5.98
CA SER A 194 -5.53 -9.88 -5.52
C SER A 194 -5.58 -9.75 -4.00
N VAL A 195 -5.11 -8.61 -3.48
CA VAL A 195 -5.06 -8.33 -2.04
C VAL A 195 -5.47 -6.89 -1.73
N LEU A 196 -6.25 -6.71 -0.67
CA LEU A 196 -6.55 -5.41 -0.06
C LEU A 196 -5.89 -5.34 1.30
N ILE A 197 -5.17 -4.26 1.55
CA ILE A 197 -4.67 -3.92 2.88
C ILE A 197 -5.34 -2.65 3.40
N ASN A 198 -5.68 -2.64 4.68
CA ASN A 198 -6.19 -1.47 5.38
C ASN A 198 -5.32 -1.20 6.61
N THR A 199 -4.75 0.00 6.69
CA THR A 199 -3.90 0.46 7.80
C THR A 199 -4.70 1.46 8.63
N VAL A 200 -5.17 1.08 9.81
CA VAL A 200 -6.16 1.87 10.55
C VAL A 200 -5.77 2.13 12.00
N THR A 201 -6.07 3.36 12.45
CA THR A 201 -6.04 3.74 13.87
C THR A 201 -7.49 3.83 14.37
N PRO A 202 -7.90 3.05 15.38
CA PRO A 202 -9.27 3.09 15.90
C PRO A 202 -9.50 4.32 16.80
N LEU A 203 -9.41 5.53 16.23
CA LEU A 203 -9.51 6.79 16.95
C LEU A 203 -10.92 6.99 17.58
N ASN A 204 -11.94 6.46 16.93
CA ASN A 204 -13.34 6.54 17.39
C ASN A 204 -13.80 5.25 18.10
N GLY A 205 -12.85 4.46 18.60
CA GLY A 205 -13.14 3.13 19.14
C GLY A 205 -13.46 2.10 18.05
N LEU A 206 -14.13 1.03 18.43
CA LEU A 206 -14.56 -0.03 17.51
C LEU A 206 -15.80 0.38 16.74
N THR A 207 -15.63 0.95 15.58
CA THR A 207 -16.71 1.32 14.67
C THR A 207 -17.41 0.09 14.08
N PRO A 208 -18.61 0.24 13.50
CA PRO A 208 -19.29 -0.86 12.79
C PRO A 208 -18.42 -1.47 11.66
N PHE A 209 -17.61 -0.67 10.97
CA PHE A 209 -16.67 -1.16 9.95
C PHE A 209 -15.62 -2.10 10.57
N LEU A 210 -14.97 -1.66 11.65
CA LEU A 210 -13.95 -2.46 12.33
C LEU A 210 -14.51 -3.74 12.93
N LEU A 211 -15.70 -3.67 13.58
CA LEU A 211 -16.38 -4.83 14.13
C LEU A 211 -16.82 -5.83 13.04
N ASN A 212 -17.29 -5.32 11.90
CA ASN A 212 -17.69 -6.17 10.79
C ASN A 212 -16.47 -6.89 10.17
N PHE A 213 -15.33 -6.21 10.11
CA PHE A 213 -14.08 -6.80 9.63
C PHE A 213 -13.64 -7.97 10.54
N GLU A 214 -13.74 -7.84 11.85
CA GLU A 214 -13.49 -8.92 12.82
C GLU A 214 -14.46 -10.10 12.64
N LYS A 215 -15.76 -9.82 12.61
CA LYS A 215 -16.79 -10.85 12.42
C LYS A 215 -16.61 -11.63 11.12
N GLN A 216 -16.27 -10.96 10.03
CA GLN A 216 -16.00 -11.61 8.75
C GLN A 216 -14.71 -12.43 8.79
N SER A 217 -13.70 -12.00 9.53
CA SER A 217 -12.48 -12.79 9.78
C SER A 217 -12.79 -14.14 10.42
N ASP A 218 -13.72 -14.17 11.37
CA ASP A 218 -14.12 -15.39 12.07
C ASP A 218 -15.02 -16.31 11.20
N LEU A 219 -15.90 -15.71 10.38
CA LEU A 219 -16.89 -16.45 9.60
C LEU A 219 -16.34 -16.99 8.26
N LEU A 220 -15.48 -16.23 7.59
CA LEU A 220 -14.98 -16.54 6.25
C LEU A 220 -13.61 -17.22 6.23
N GLY A 221 -13.09 -17.57 7.41
CA GLY A 221 -11.86 -18.31 7.55
C GLY A 221 -10.66 -17.62 6.91
N SER A 222 -10.27 -18.00 5.70
CA SER A 222 -9.05 -17.54 5.04
C SER A 222 -9.21 -16.27 4.21
N ALA A 223 -10.36 -15.60 4.21
CA ALA A 223 -10.59 -14.45 3.34
C ALA A 223 -10.09 -13.12 3.94
N ILE A 224 -10.18 -12.95 5.27
CA ILE A 224 -9.94 -11.70 6.00
C ILE A 224 -9.06 -11.95 7.23
N ARG A 225 -8.15 -11.03 7.55
CA ARG A 225 -7.31 -11.07 8.74
C ARG A 225 -7.14 -9.68 9.36
N THR A 226 -7.34 -9.59 10.67
CA THR A 226 -6.93 -8.43 11.49
C THR A 226 -5.62 -8.75 12.22
N VAL A 227 -4.65 -7.85 12.17
CA VAL A 227 -3.32 -7.96 12.81
C VAL A 227 -3.11 -6.83 13.80
#